data_add4a874f14303e44a64353f13546524
#
_entry.id   add4a874f14303e44a64353f13546524
#
_cell.length_a   1.000
_cell.length_b   1.000
_cell.length_c   1.000
_cell.angle_alpha   90.00
_cell.angle_beta   90.00
_cell.angle_gamma   90.00
#
_symmetry.space_group_name_H-M   'P 1'
#
loop_
_entity.id
_entity.type
_entity.pdbx_description
1 polymer ?
#
loop_
_entity_poly.entity_id
_entity_poly.type
_entity_poly.pdbx_seq_one_letter_code
_entity_poly.pdbx_strand_id
1 'polypeptide(L)'
;MTALELTVDDRNLEAEWLEDNPTLRDALAETLPVEGQAARWGDELYFDASLDGKPETTSEEVPVGTIAYWAGGEALALFWGPTPASTDETPKAAAPVAPLARIVDVRPLGDLDGGATVRIESAE
;
A
#
# COMPACT_ATOMS: atom_id res chain seq x y z
N MET A 1 -8.13 1.54 -15.97
CA MET A 1 -7.34 0.36 -16.42
C MET A 1 -6.50 -0.16 -15.27
N THR A 2 -6.54 -1.46 -15.01
CA THR A 2 -5.78 -2.08 -13.93
C THR A 2 -4.30 -2.16 -14.29
N ALA A 3 -3.45 -1.66 -13.40
CA ALA A 3 -2.01 -1.70 -13.59
C ALA A 3 -1.35 -2.76 -12.71
N LEU A 4 -1.95 -3.03 -11.54
CA LEU A 4 -1.42 -3.97 -10.55
C LEU A 4 -2.49 -4.94 -10.12
N GLU A 5 -2.07 -6.16 -9.81
CA GLU A 5 -2.92 -7.15 -9.15
C GLU A 5 -2.31 -7.49 -7.80
N LEU A 6 -3.18 -7.53 -6.79
CA LEU A 6 -2.77 -7.86 -5.43
C LEU A 6 -3.49 -9.13 -4.99
N THR A 7 -2.76 -9.95 -4.25
CA THR A 7 -3.35 -11.07 -3.53
C THR A 7 -3.08 -10.85 -2.05
N VAL A 8 -4.15 -10.79 -1.26
CA VAL A 8 -4.07 -10.62 0.19
C VAL A 8 -4.71 -11.86 0.79
N ASP A 9 -3.88 -12.82 1.22
CA ASP A 9 -4.27 -14.20 1.53
C ASP A 9 -4.96 -14.81 0.31
N ASP A 10 -6.28 -15.07 0.38
CA ASP A 10 -7.06 -15.61 -0.73
C ASP A 10 -7.93 -14.55 -1.43
N ARG A 11 -7.68 -13.28 -1.14
CA ARG A 11 -8.45 -12.16 -1.72
C ARG A 11 -7.70 -11.55 -2.88
N ASN A 12 -8.42 -11.24 -3.95
CA ASN A 12 -7.82 -10.62 -5.15
C ASN A 12 -8.30 -9.18 -5.28
N LEU A 13 -7.36 -8.27 -5.49
CA LEU A 13 -7.65 -6.85 -5.65
C LEU A 13 -6.90 -6.31 -6.85
N GLU A 14 -7.38 -5.17 -7.36
CA GLU A 14 -6.76 -4.48 -8.47
C GLU A 14 -6.39 -3.07 -8.04
N ALA A 15 -5.31 -2.53 -8.60
CA ALA A 15 -4.87 -1.19 -8.28
C ALA A 15 -4.37 -0.46 -9.52
N GLU A 16 -4.39 0.86 -9.44
CA GLU A 16 -3.91 1.74 -10.50
C GLU A 16 -2.77 2.58 -9.96
N TRP A 17 -1.83 2.94 -10.83
CA TRP A 17 -0.71 3.79 -10.44
C TRP A 17 -1.19 5.21 -10.15
N LEU A 18 -0.56 5.83 -9.15
CA LEU A 18 -0.66 7.27 -8.90
C LEU A 18 0.57 7.94 -9.50
N GLU A 19 0.49 9.27 -9.67
CA GLU A 19 1.58 10.03 -10.28
C GLU A 19 2.35 10.89 -9.29
N ASP A 20 2.05 10.75 -7.99
CA ASP A 20 2.65 11.55 -6.93
C ASP A 20 4.14 11.27 -6.75
N ASN A 21 4.57 10.04 -6.99
CA ASN A 21 5.95 9.61 -6.72
C ASN A 21 6.48 8.76 -7.87
N PRO A 22 6.77 9.39 -9.02
CA PRO A 22 7.19 8.62 -10.21
C PRO A 22 8.47 7.83 -10.02
N THR A 23 9.44 8.33 -9.23
CA THR A 23 10.69 7.61 -9.00
C THR A 23 10.45 6.31 -8.23
N LEU A 24 9.72 6.37 -7.11
CA LEU A 24 9.43 5.18 -6.32
C LEU A 24 8.44 4.26 -7.04
N ARG A 25 7.51 4.83 -7.82
CA ARG A 25 6.61 4.04 -8.65
C ARG A 25 7.39 3.18 -9.64
N ASP A 26 8.37 3.78 -10.32
CA ASP A 26 9.21 3.04 -11.26
C ASP A 26 10.03 1.98 -10.55
N ALA A 27 10.57 2.31 -9.36
CA ALA A 27 11.32 1.35 -8.56
C ALA A 27 10.46 0.14 -8.18
N LEU A 28 9.20 0.37 -7.79
CA LEU A 28 8.29 -0.72 -7.48
C LEU A 28 7.99 -1.54 -8.73
N ALA A 29 7.73 -0.88 -9.85
CA ALA A 29 7.41 -1.56 -11.10
C ALA A 29 8.56 -2.49 -11.53
N GLU A 30 9.81 -2.07 -11.32
CA GLU A 30 10.98 -2.88 -11.67
C GLU A 30 11.20 -4.03 -10.70
N THR A 31 10.69 -3.91 -9.47
CA THR A 31 10.89 -4.92 -8.42
C THR A 31 9.80 -6.00 -8.45
N LEU A 32 8.66 -5.72 -9.06
CA LEU A 32 7.52 -6.66 -9.09
C LEU A 32 7.90 -8.01 -9.68
N PRO A 33 7.37 -9.12 -9.15
CA PRO A 33 6.41 -9.16 -8.05
C PRO A 33 7.11 -8.98 -6.70
N VAL A 34 6.38 -8.41 -5.74
CA VAL A 34 6.84 -8.33 -4.35
C VAL A 34 5.84 -9.08 -3.48
N GLU A 35 6.36 -9.72 -2.43
CA GLU A 35 5.54 -10.52 -1.55
C GLU A 35 6.13 -10.49 -0.15
N GLY A 36 5.26 -10.49 0.86
CA GLY A 36 5.71 -10.53 2.24
C GLY A 36 4.57 -10.81 3.20
N GLN A 37 4.95 -11.15 4.43
CA GLN A 37 4.02 -11.30 5.53
C GLN A 37 3.76 -9.91 6.09
N ALA A 38 2.52 -9.44 5.96
CA ALA A 38 2.15 -8.11 6.42
C ALA A 38 1.62 -8.16 7.84
N ALA A 39 2.06 -7.21 8.64
CA ALA A 39 1.49 -6.96 9.96
C ALA A 39 0.32 -6.00 9.81
N ARG A 40 -0.61 -6.07 10.75
CA ARG A 40 -1.78 -5.22 10.74
C ARG A 40 -1.71 -4.14 11.81
N TRP A 41 -2.10 -2.91 11.43
CA TRP A 41 -2.14 -1.76 12.33
C TRP A 41 -3.42 -0.98 12.04
N GLY A 42 -4.52 -1.31 12.74
CA GLY A 42 -5.83 -0.79 12.38
C GLY A 42 -6.24 -1.32 11.01
N ASP A 43 -6.73 -0.46 10.14
CA ASP A 43 -7.06 -0.84 8.77
C ASP A 43 -5.91 -0.55 7.81
N GLU A 44 -4.72 -0.96 8.21
CA GLU A 44 -3.50 -0.90 7.42
C GLU A 44 -2.77 -2.23 7.50
N LEU A 45 -2.25 -2.70 6.37
CA LEU A 45 -1.28 -3.80 6.32
C LEU A 45 0.05 -3.23 5.84
N TYR A 46 1.15 -3.66 6.48
CA TYR A 46 2.48 -3.24 6.03
C TYR A 46 3.45 -4.41 6.06
N PHE A 47 4.38 -4.42 5.12
CA PHE A 47 5.38 -5.50 5.03
C PHE A 47 6.68 -4.93 4.47
N ASP A 48 7.79 -5.62 4.77
CA ASP A 48 9.12 -5.17 4.37
C ASP A 48 9.28 -5.18 2.85
N ALA A 49 9.78 -4.07 2.33
CA ALA A 49 10.12 -3.94 0.93
C ALA A 49 11.13 -2.81 0.79
N SER A 50 12.18 -3.03 0.01
CA SER A 50 13.21 -2.01 -0.19
C SER A 50 13.15 -1.51 -1.62
N LEU A 51 12.86 -0.22 -1.79
CA LEU A 51 12.78 0.43 -3.09
C LEU A 51 13.88 1.47 -3.21
N ASP A 52 14.52 1.52 -4.37
CA ASP A 52 15.56 2.51 -4.65
C ASP A 52 14.91 3.83 -5.07
N GLY A 53 15.33 4.91 -4.43
CA GLY A 53 14.85 6.24 -4.79
C GLY A 53 14.34 7.01 -3.59
N LYS A 54 13.99 8.25 -3.84
CA LYS A 54 13.47 9.14 -2.80
C LYS A 54 12.07 9.60 -3.17
N PRO A 55 11.21 9.83 -2.16
CA PRO A 55 9.86 10.34 -2.46
C PRO A 55 9.91 11.77 -2.96
N GLU A 56 9.07 12.08 -3.93
CA GLU A 56 8.80 13.44 -4.37
C GLU A 56 7.77 14.10 -3.45
N THR A 57 6.78 13.32 -3.01
CA THR A 57 5.67 13.82 -2.18
C THR A 57 5.34 12.80 -1.10
N THR A 58 5.21 13.27 0.14
CA THR A 58 4.81 12.40 1.25
C THR A 58 3.61 12.98 1.97
N SER A 59 2.86 12.13 2.66
CA SER A 59 1.70 12.52 3.43
C SER A 59 1.47 11.52 4.56
N GLU A 60 0.91 11.99 5.68
CA GLU A 60 0.48 11.09 6.76
C GLU A 60 -0.94 10.62 6.51
N GLU A 61 -1.83 11.52 6.08
CA GLU A 61 -3.20 11.14 5.73
C GLU A 61 -3.26 10.78 4.25
N VAL A 62 -3.92 9.67 3.93
CA VAL A 62 -4.02 9.18 2.56
C VAL A 62 -5.45 8.73 2.27
N PRO A 63 -5.89 8.78 1.01
CA PRO A 63 -7.22 8.27 0.66
C PRO A 63 -7.34 6.77 0.90
N VAL A 64 -8.56 6.31 1.10
CA VAL A 64 -8.87 4.88 1.20
C VAL A 64 -8.39 4.18 -0.07
N GLY A 65 -7.70 3.05 0.10
CA GLY A 65 -7.17 2.26 -0.99
C GLY A 65 -5.72 2.58 -1.36
N THR A 66 -5.11 3.56 -0.69
CA THR A 66 -3.73 3.95 -1.02
C THR A 66 -2.74 2.82 -0.71
N ILE A 67 -1.85 2.58 -1.68
CA ILE A 67 -0.64 1.77 -1.48
C ILE A 67 0.51 2.76 -1.45
N ALA A 68 1.27 2.77 -0.35
CA ALA A 68 2.31 3.77 -0.14
C ALA A 68 3.60 3.12 0.34
N TYR A 69 4.71 3.84 0.18
CA TYR A 69 6.02 3.39 0.63
C TYR A 69 6.49 4.26 1.80
N TRP A 70 6.89 3.60 2.88
CA TRP A 70 7.51 4.26 4.04
C TRP A 70 9.02 4.07 3.92
N ALA A 71 9.70 5.10 3.41
CA ALA A 71 11.14 5.01 3.15
C ALA A 71 11.94 4.85 4.44
N GLY A 72 11.53 5.48 5.53
CA GLY A 72 12.22 5.40 6.82
C GLY A 72 12.23 4.00 7.42
N GLY A 73 11.21 3.19 7.13
CA GLY A 73 11.13 1.82 7.63
C GLY A 73 11.27 0.78 6.54
N GLU A 74 11.48 1.19 5.29
CA GLU A 74 11.60 0.30 4.13
C GLU A 74 10.44 -0.69 4.09
N ALA A 75 9.22 -0.15 4.06
CA ALA A 75 8.00 -0.95 4.07
C ALA A 75 6.97 -0.42 3.08
N LEU A 76 6.23 -1.34 2.47
CA LEU A 76 5.04 -1.01 1.69
C LEU A 76 3.81 -1.18 2.58
N ALA A 77 2.86 -0.27 2.44
CA ALA A 77 1.65 -0.27 3.25
C ALA A 77 0.41 -0.12 2.37
N LEU A 78 -0.66 -0.82 2.76
CA LEU A 78 -1.97 -0.76 2.14
C LEU A 78 -2.94 -0.22 3.18
N PHE A 79 -3.70 0.83 2.82
CA PHE A 79 -4.64 1.48 3.74
C PHE A 79 -6.05 1.36 3.20
N TRP A 80 -7.01 0.89 4.01
CA TRP A 80 -8.42 0.83 3.58
C TRP A 80 -9.39 1.42 4.60
N GLY A 81 -8.89 2.00 5.69
CA GLY A 81 -9.72 2.63 6.71
C GLY A 81 -8.86 3.25 7.80
N PRO A 82 -9.47 3.63 8.91
CA PRO A 82 -8.73 4.32 9.98
C PRO A 82 -7.69 3.42 10.64
N THR A 83 -6.60 4.04 11.08
CA THR A 83 -5.52 3.42 11.85
C THR A 83 -5.56 3.98 13.27
N PRO A 84 -4.75 3.43 14.21
CA PRO A 84 -4.65 4.02 15.55
C PRO A 84 -4.18 5.48 15.57
N ALA A 85 -3.56 5.97 14.49
CA ALA A 85 -3.16 7.38 14.39
C ALA A 85 -4.28 8.26 13.84
N SER A 86 -5.35 7.69 13.30
CA SER A 86 -6.43 8.45 12.67
C SER A 86 -7.26 9.19 13.71
N THR A 87 -7.70 10.41 13.36
CA THR A 87 -8.60 11.19 14.19
C THR A 87 -10.03 11.18 13.67
N ASP A 88 -10.23 10.62 12.48
CA ASP A 88 -11.54 10.41 11.86
C ASP A 88 -11.45 9.14 11.02
N GLU A 89 -12.30 9.00 10.00
CA GLU A 89 -12.33 7.79 9.17
C GLU A 89 -11.24 7.76 8.11
N THR A 90 -10.47 8.84 7.96
CA THR A 90 -9.38 8.90 6.98
C THR A 90 -8.18 8.10 7.47
N PRO A 91 -7.63 7.22 6.64
CA PRO A 91 -6.41 6.50 7.01
C PRO A 91 -5.27 7.46 7.30
N LYS A 92 -4.52 7.19 8.38
CA LYS A 92 -3.37 8.02 8.73
C LYS A 92 -2.20 7.14 9.11
N ALA A 93 -1.07 7.34 8.43
CA ALA A 93 0.15 6.61 8.71
C ALA A 93 0.82 7.14 9.98
N ALA A 94 1.66 6.30 10.62
CA ALA A 94 2.42 6.69 11.80
C ALA A 94 3.51 7.71 11.47
N ALA A 95 3.93 7.77 10.20
CA ALA A 95 4.96 8.68 9.71
C ALA A 95 4.64 8.98 8.24
N PRO A 96 5.22 10.05 7.66
CA PRO A 96 4.94 10.37 6.26
C PRO A 96 5.28 9.21 5.32
N VAL A 97 4.37 8.92 4.39
CA VAL A 97 4.53 7.86 3.38
C VAL A 97 4.35 8.44 2.00
N ALA A 98 4.94 7.76 1.01
CA ALA A 98 4.88 8.17 -0.39
C ALA A 98 3.79 7.38 -1.11
N PRO A 99 2.66 8.00 -1.50
CA PRO A 99 1.62 7.28 -2.25
C PRO A 99 2.13 6.82 -3.61
N LEU A 100 1.89 5.55 -3.95
CA LEU A 100 2.36 4.95 -5.20
C LEU A 100 1.22 4.46 -6.08
N ALA A 101 0.15 3.94 -5.48
CA ALA A 101 -0.95 3.33 -6.21
C ALA A 101 -2.21 3.39 -5.37
N ARG A 102 -3.35 3.06 -6.01
CA ARG A 102 -4.63 3.05 -5.32
C ARG A 102 -5.42 1.80 -5.70
N ILE A 103 -5.86 1.08 -4.69
CA ILE A 103 -6.72 -0.09 -4.85
C ILE A 103 -8.10 0.40 -5.31
N VAL A 104 -8.62 -0.22 -6.36
CA VAL A 104 -9.89 0.20 -6.98
C VAL A 104 -11.08 -0.10 -6.07
N ASP A 105 -11.06 -1.26 -5.40
CA ASP A 105 -12.16 -1.71 -4.54
C ASP A 105 -11.57 -2.41 -3.32
N VAL A 106 -11.71 -1.78 -2.15
CA VAL A 106 -11.14 -2.32 -0.90
C VAL A 106 -12.10 -3.23 -0.13
N ARG A 107 -13.32 -3.44 -0.64
CA ARG A 107 -14.31 -4.27 0.09
C ARG A 107 -13.80 -5.66 0.46
N PRO A 108 -12.99 -6.34 -0.38
CA PRO A 108 -12.45 -7.63 0.04
C PRO A 108 -11.58 -7.60 1.30
N LEU A 109 -11.09 -6.43 1.71
CA LEU A 109 -10.26 -6.30 2.91
C LEU A 109 -11.09 -6.09 4.18
N GLY A 110 -12.38 -5.84 4.04
CA GLY A 110 -13.23 -5.44 5.16
C GLY A 110 -13.40 -6.51 6.24
N ASP A 111 -13.24 -7.79 5.90
CA ASP A 111 -13.40 -8.89 6.84
C ASP A 111 -12.08 -9.54 7.26
N LEU A 112 -10.94 -8.86 7.01
CA LEU A 112 -9.64 -9.35 7.47
C LEU A 112 -9.55 -9.34 8.99
N ASP A 113 -9.01 -10.42 9.54
CA ASP A 113 -8.85 -10.64 10.97
C ASP A 113 -7.39 -10.66 11.39
N GLY A 114 -6.64 -9.62 11.13
CA GLY A 114 -5.24 -9.56 11.52
C GLY A 114 -4.33 -9.40 10.31
N GLY A 115 -3.11 -9.92 10.40
CA GLY A 115 -2.14 -9.85 9.31
C GLY A 115 -2.48 -10.79 8.16
N ALA A 116 -1.72 -10.68 7.09
CA ALA A 116 -1.97 -11.46 5.88
C ALA A 116 -0.70 -11.56 5.06
N THR A 117 -0.64 -12.56 4.17
CA THR A 117 0.39 -12.61 3.14
C THR A 117 -0.06 -11.71 2.00
N VAL A 118 0.80 -10.78 1.59
CA VAL A 118 0.50 -9.83 0.51
C VAL A 118 1.45 -10.09 -0.64
N ARG A 119 0.89 -10.18 -1.84
CA ARG A 119 1.66 -10.26 -3.08
C ARG A 119 1.15 -9.20 -4.04
N ILE A 120 2.07 -8.43 -4.60
CA ILE A 120 1.75 -7.40 -5.60
C ILE A 120 2.49 -7.75 -6.87
N GLU A 121 1.78 -7.77 -8.00
CA GLU A 121 2.39 -8.08 -9.28
C GLU A 121 1.80 -7.22 -10.39
N SER A 122 2.48 -7.18 -11.52
CA SER A 122 1.99 -6.47 -12.69
C SER A 122 0.74 -7.17 -13.23
N ALA A 123 -0.24 -6.38 -13.66
CA ALA A 123 -1.46 -6.91 -14.27
C ALA A 123 -1.23 -7.39 -15.71
N GLU A 124 -0.05 -7.19 -16.25
CA GLU A 124 0.27 -7.60 -17.62
C GLU A 124 1.04 -8.91 -17.67
#